data_0f452a625e77f318972425ee8de8b86b
#
_entry.id   0f452a625e77f318972425ee8de8b86b
#
_cell.length_a   1.000
_cell.length_b   1.000
_cell.length_c   1.000
_cell.angle_alpha   90.00
_cell.angle_beta   90.00
_cell.angle_gamma   90.00
#
_symmetry.space_group_name_H-M   'P 1'
#
loop_
_entity.id
_entity.type
_entity.pdbx_description
1 polymer ?
#
loop_
_entity_poly.entity_id
_entity_poly.type
_entity_poly.pdbx_seq_one_letter_code
_entity_poly.pdbx_strand_id
1 'polypeptide(L)' 'MKASIKMEPNGSVAMQLDVEAARAVFASVIFAGRFHEHIAPLVEVAKEGLQLEGHESARRRELCR' A
#
# COMPACT_ATOMS: atom_id res chain seq x y z
N MET A 1 1.22 -9.02 11.51
CA MET A 1 0.91 -8.77 10.09
C MET A 1 -0.32 -9.56 9.67
N LYS A 2 -1.36 -8.86 9.22
CA LYS A 2 -2.60 -9.51 8.78
C LYS A 2 -2.90 -9.09 7.35
N ALA A 3 -3.23 -10.05 6.50
CA ALA A 3 -3.57 -9.79 5.11
C ALA A 3 -4.64 -10.79 4.65
N SER A 4 -5.57 -10.30 3.83
CA SER A 4 -6.58 -11.15 3.22
C SER A 4 -6.87 -10.66 1.80
N ILE A 5 -7.28 -11.59 0.95
CA ILE A 5 -7.59 -11.32 -0.46
C ILE A 5 -8.99 -11.83 -0.74
N LYS A 6 -9.78 -11.00 -1.42
CA LYS A 6 -11.12 -11.36 -1.85
C LYS A 6 -11.26 -11.09 -3.34
N MET A 7 -11.76 -12.06 -4.09
CA MET A 7 -12.03 -11.88 -5.50
C MET A 7 -13.46 -11.38 -5.70
N GLU A 8 -13.61 -10.29 -6.44
CA GLU A 8 -14.91 -9.70 -6.72
C GLU A 8 -15.55 -10.37 -7.94
N PRO A 9 -16.90 -10.34 -8.03
CA PRO A 9 -17.59 -10.97 -9.18
C PRO A 9 -17.21 -10.38 -10.54
N ASN A 10 -16.76 -9.13 -10.59
CA ASN A 10 -16.36 -8.47 -11.82
C ASN A 10 -14.93 -8.79 -12.27
N GLY A 11 -14.25 -9.69 -11.57
CA GLY A 11 -12.88 -10.06 -11.90
C GLY A 11 -11.81 -9.22 -11.18
N SER A 12 -12.22 -8.23 -10.42
CA SER A 12 -11.29 -7.42 -9.61
C SER A 12 -10.86 -8.18 -8.36
N VAL A 13 -9.75 -7.78 -7.78
CA VAL A 13 -9.25 -8.34 -6.52
C VAL A 13 -9.21 -7.23 -5.48
N ALA A 14 -9.84 -7.48 -4.33
CA ALA A 14 -9.78 -6.59 -3.17
C ALA A 14 -8.84 -7.19 -2.15
N MET A 15 -8.00 -6.36 -1.55
CA MET A 15 -7.02 -6.78 -0.57
C MET A 15 -7.16 -5.95 0.70
N GLN A 16 -7.27 -6.61 1.84
CA GLN A 16 -7.26 -5.95 3.14
C GLN A 16 -5.94 -6.24 3.83
N LEU A 17 -5.25 -5.18 4.23
CA LEU A 17 -3.93 -5.26 4.84
C LEU A 17 -3.90 -4.39 6.08
N ASP A 18 -3.29 -4.88 7.16
CA ASP A 18 -2.96 -3.99 8.26
C ASP A 18 -1.79 -3.08 7.83
N VAL A 19 -1.45 -2.11 8.67
CA VAL A 19 -0.43 -1.11 8.32
C VAL A 19 0.91 -1.76 8.02
N GLU A 20 1.29 -2.76 8.79
CA GLU A 20 2.57 -3.45 8.60
C GLU A 20 2.61 -4.21 7.27
N ALA A 21 1.52 -4.93 6.95
CA ALA A 21 1.41 -5.65 5.69
C ALA A 21 1.38 -4.69 4.49
N ALA A 22 0.65 -3.58 4.63
CA ALA A 22 0.57 -2.59 3.57
C ALA A 22 1.94 -1.99 3.25
N ARG A 23 2.73 -1.66 4.26
CA ARG A 23 4.09 -1.18 4.06
C ARG A 23 4.94 -2.16 3.29
N ALA A 24 4.89 -3.42 3.68
CA ALA A 24 5.67 -4.48 3.03
C ALA A 24 5.29 -4.60 1.56
N VAL A 25 3.98 -4.60 1.26
CA VAL A 25 3.49 -4.72 -0.11
C VAL A 25 3.90 -3.51 -0.94
N PHE A 26 3.68 -2.29 -0.43
CA PHE A 26 4.02 -1.07 -1.17
C PHE A 26 5.51 -0.97 -1.44
N ALA A 27 6.34 -1.27 -0.46
CA ALA A 27 7.79 -1.26 -0.64
C ALA A 27 8.23 -2.29 -1.68
N SER A 28 7.63 -3.48 -1.66
CA SER A 28 7.94 -4.54 -2.62
C SER A 28 7.55 -4.13 -4.04
N VAL A 29 6.39 -3.48 -4.22
CA VAL A 29 5.94 -3.00 -5.52
C VAL A 29 6.90 -1.93 -6.06
N ILE A 30 7.29 -0.98 -5.23
CA ILE A 30 8.22 0.08 -5.63
C ILE A 30 9.56 -0.52 -6.04
N PHE A 31 10.06 -1.47 -5.27
CA PHE A 31 11.30 -2.18 -5.59
C PHE A 31 11.20 -2.92 -6.92
N ALA A 32 10.12 -3.67 -7.12
CA ALA A 32 9.89 -4.41 -8.35
C ALA A 32 9.79 -3.48 -9.58
N GLY A 33 9.26 -2.28 -9.38
CA GLY A 33 9.13 -1.29 -10.45
C GLY A 33 10.46 -0.86 -11.06
N ARG A 34 11.58 -1.06 -10.37
CA ARG A 34 12.90 -0.77 -10.90
C ARG A 34 13.29 -1.73 -12.02
N PHE A 35 12.69 -2.91 -12.05
CA PHE A 35 13.01 -3.96 -13.01
C PHE A 35 11.90 -4.23 -14.02
N HIS A 36 10.69 -3.75 -13.75
CA HIS A 36 9.50 -4.03 -14.55
C HIS A 36 8.73 -2.76 -14.84
N GLU A 37 9.01 -2.13 -15.98
CA GLU A 37 8.37 -0.88 -16.37
C GLU A 37 6.85 -1.00 -16.52
N HIS A 38 6.37 -2.18 -16.89
CA HIS A 38 4.94 -2.39 -17.13
C HIS A 38 4.08 -2.26 -15.86
N ILE A 39 4.68 -2.27 -14.66
CA ILE A 39 3.95 -2.08 -13.41
C ILE A 39 4.00 -0.63 -12.89
N ALA A 40 4.42 0.32 -13.73
CA ALA A 40 4.51 1.73 -13.33
C ALA A 40 3.22 2.27 -12.69
N PRO A 41 2.00 1.95 -13.18
CA PRO A 41 0.78 2.39 -12.51
C PRO A 41 0.65 1.88 -11.08
N LEU A 42 1.09 0.67 -10.81
CA LEU A 42 1.08 0.11 -9.45
C LEU A 42 2.08 0.81 -8.55
N VAL A 43 3.23 1.17 -9.09
CA VAL A 43 4.27 1.91 -8.35
C VAL A 43 3.72 3.25 -7.88
N GLU A 44 3.00 3.97 -8.73
CA GLU A 44 2.39 5.24 -8.35
C GLU A 44 1.39 5.09 -7.23
N VAL A 45 0.53 4.08 -7.30
CA VAL A 45 -0.42 3.78 -6.24
C VAL A 45 0.29 3.42 -4.94
N ALA A 46 1.35 2.64 -5.01
CA ALA A 46 2.12 2.25 -3.83
C ALA A 46 2.78 3.46 -3.15
N LYS A 47 3.31 4.39 -3.93
CA LYS A 47 3.89 5.63 -3.40
C LYS A 47 2.84 6.48 -2.69
N GLU A 48 1.65 6.61 -3.28
CA GLU A 48 0.54 7.31 -2.64
C GLU A 48 0.14 6.67 -1.33
N GLY A 49 0.08 5.34 -1.29
CA GLY A 49 -0.26 4.61 -0.08
C GLY A 49 0.72 4.88 1.06
N LEU A 50 2.00 4.90 0.76
CA LEU A 50 3.02 5.22 1.77
C LEU A 50 2.93 6.66 2.25
N GLN A 51 2.61 7.60 1.37
CA GLN A 51 2.41 9.00 1.73
C GLN A 51 1.21 9.18 2.65
N LEU A 52 0.10 8.52 2.34
CA LEU A 52 -1.10 8.59 3.18
C LEU A 52 -0.83 8.07 4.58
N GLU A 53 -0.11 6.98 4.69
CA GLU A 53 0.27 6.42 5.99
C GLU A 53 1.15 7.40 6.77
N GLY A 54 2.11 8.04 6.12
CA GLY A 54 2.95 9.04 6.75
C GLY A 54 2.16 10.20 7.32
N HIS A 55 1.14 10.67 6.60
CA HIS A 55 0.26 11.74 7.06
C HIS A 55 -0.55 11.33 8.27
N GLU A 56 -1.10 10.12 8.28
CA GLU A 56 -1.84 9.61 9.43
C GLU A 56 -0.96 9.52 10.68
N SER A 57 0.25 9.04 10.53
CA SER A 57 1.19 8.95 11.64
C SER A 57 1.51 10.32 12.21
N ALA A 58 1.71 11.32 11.36
CA ALA A 58 1.96 12.69 11.79
C ALA A 58 0.76 13.26 12.54
N ARG A 59 -0.46 13.04 12.04
CA ARG A 59 -1.68 13.48 12.71
C ARG A 59 -1.84 12.85 14.09
N ARG A 60 -1.56 11.56 14.22
CA ARG A 60 -1.64 10.86 15.51
C ARG A 60 -0.67 11.46 16.52
N ARG A 61 0.53 11.81 16.10
CA ARG A 61 1.51 12.44 16.97
C ARG A 61 1.04 13.81 17.48
N GLU A 62 0.41 14.59 16.62
CA GLU A 62 -0.14 15.89 17.00
C GLU A 62 -1.30 15.75 17.98
N LEU A 63 -2.16 14.77 17.78
CA LEU A 63 -3.31 14.54 18.64
C LEU A 63 -2.94 13.99 20.01
N CYS A 64 -1.80 13.35 20.14
CA CYS A 64 -1.33 12.77 21.40
C CYS A 64 -0.57 13.77 22.30
N ARG A 65 -0.47 15.00 21.87
CA ARG A 65 0.09 16.08 22.69
C ARG A 65 -1.03 16.70 23.53
#